data_4889eaa8dc83e7c84a7207078d0fb9a3
#
_entry.id   4889eaa8dc83e7c84a7207078d0fb9a3
#
_cell.length_a   1.000
_cell.length_b   1.000
_cell.length_c   1.000
_cell.angle_alpha   90.00
_cell.angle_beta   90.00
_cell.angle_gamma   90.00
#
_symmetry.space_group_name_H-M   'P 1'
#
loop_
_entity.id
_entity.type
_entity.pdbx_description
1 polymer ?
#
loop_
_entity_poly.entity_id
_entity_poly.type
_entity_poly.pdbx_seq_one_letter_code
_entity_poly.pdbx_strand_id
1 'polypeptide(L)'
;YKSGRQDILVKDAENWIRDKISKGSTAKPWSDNTIEKSAQGLMSTLRDFGVLQGLKNKRLTPAYLRVDAFCYIAYFLSRIQPSGKRLLESKEWQLFFLETEAVEHLFIEAHQLHLLDYHAAGSVVRIVFPSESIEEYVHVILERAH
;
A
#
# COMPACT_ATOMS: atom_id res chain seq x y z
N TYR A 1 -2.75 -1.22 11.69
CA TYR A 1 -3.97 -0.42 11.50
C TYR A 1 -5.18 -1.07 12.17
N LYS A 2 -5.42 -2.37 12.00
CA LYS A 2 -6.60 -3.09 12.55
C LYS A 2 -6.72 -3.11 14.08
N SER A 3 -5.65 -2.82 14.82
CA SER A 3 -5.65 -2.87 16.30
C SER A 3 -5.82 -1.51 16.97
N GLY A 4 -5.97 -0.40 16.24
CA GLY A 4 -6.02 0.96 16.79
C GLY A 4 -4.72 1.43 17.47
N ARG A 5 -3.69 0.57 17.48
CA ARG A 5 -2.39 0.85 18.10
C ARG A 5 -1.50 1.59 17.11
N GLN A 6 -1.11 2.80 17.44
CA GLN A 6 -0.24 3.63 16.60
C GLN A 6 1.26 3.42 16.87
N ASP A 7 1.61 2.99 18.08
CA ASP A 7 3.00 2.77 18.46
C ASP A 7 3.45 1.35 18.12
N ILE A 8 4.60 1.24 17.46
CA ILE A 8 5.25 -0.03 17.10
C ILE A 8 6.59 -0.11 17.83
N LEU A 9 6.75 -1.16 18.61
CA LEU A 9 7.97 -1.43 19.37
C LEU A 9 8.86 -2.44 18.64
N VAL A 10 10.18 -2.42 18.90
CA VAL A 10 11.11 -3.45 18.41
C VAL A 10 10.63 -4.85 18.82
N LYS A 11 10.02 -4.97 20.00
CA LYS A 11 9.45 -6.24 20.49
C LYS A 11 8.35 -6.79 19.60
N ASP A 12 7.55 -5.92 18.97
CA ASP A 12 6.51 -6.36 18.03
C ASP A 12 7.15 -6.97 16.77
N ALA A 13 8.25 -6.37 16.28
CA ALA A 13 9.02 -6.91 15.16
C ALA A 13 9.70 -8.25 15.52
N GLU A 14 10.29 -8.36 16.72
CA GLU A 14 10.86 -9.64 17.20
C GLU A 14 9.79 -10.74 17.26
N ASN A 15 8.62 -10.45 17.82
CA ASN A 15 7.53 -11.43 17.92
C ASN A 15 7.06 -11.87 16.53
N TRP A 16 6.96 -10.92 15.58
CA TRP A 16 6.61 -11.23 14.19
C TRP A 16 7.67 -12.12 13.52
N ILE A 17 8.97 -11.83 13.71
CA ILE A 17 10.07 -12.66 13.16
C ILE A 17 9.99 -14.06 13.77
N ARG A 18 9.80 -14.21 15.09
CA ARG A 18 9.65 -15.53 15.76
C ARG A 18 8.48 -16.33 15.20
N ASP A 19 7.34 -15.68 14.97
CA ASP A 19 6.17 -16.32 14.35
C ASP A 19 6.51 -16.83 12.93
N LYS A 20 7.24 -16.04 12.13
CA LYS A 20 7.67 -16.47 10.79
C LYS A 20 8.66 -17.62 10.83
N ILE A 21 9.62 -17.62 11.76
CA ILE A 21 10.56 -18.73 11.94
C ILE A 21 9.80 -20.00 12.35
N SER A 22 8.88 -19.91 13.30
CA SER A 22 8.08 -21.06 13.75
C SER A 22 7.21 -21.67 12.65
N LYS A 23 6.80 -20.87 11.67
CA LYS A 23 6.03 -21.26 10.48
C LYS A 23 6.92 -21.77 9.32
N GLY A 24 8.24 -21.94 9.55
CA GLY A 24 9.14 -22.51 8.56
C GLY A 24 9.60 -21.54 7.47
N SER A 25 9.52 -20.22 7.70
CA SER A 25 10.00 -19.22 6.74
C SER A 25 11.53 -19.15 6.65
N THR A 26 12.25 -19.87 7.51
CA THR A 26 13.73 -19.97 7.51
C THR A 26 14.17 -21.40 7.53
N ALA A 27 15.30 -21.70 6.87
CA ALA A 27 15.87 -23.05 6.80
C ALA A 27 16.40 -23.55 8.17
N LYS A 28 16.75 -22.63 9.07
CA LYS A 28 17.26 -22.93 10.41
C LYS A 28 16.68 -21.94 11.44
N PRO A 29 16.52 -22.35 12.71
CA PRO A 29 16.19 -21.43 13.78
C PRO A 29 17.26 -20.34 13.93
N TRP A 30 16.84 -19.11 14.18
CA TRP A 30 17.75 -18.00 14.47
C TRP A 30 18.00 -17.86 15.96
N SER A 31 19.20 -17.42 16.33
CA SER A 31 19.50 -17.08 17.72
C SER A 31 18.74 -15.84 18.15
N ASP A 32 18.53 -15.66 19.46
CA ASP A 32 17.86 -14.47 20.02
C ASP A 32 18.56 -13.18 19.60
N ASN A 33 19.89 -13.15 19.63
CA ASN A 33 20.66 -11.99 19.17
C ASN A 33 20.44 -11.68 17.67
N THR A 34 20.32 -12.71 16.83
CA THR A 34 20.01 -12.53 15.39
C THR A 34 18.62 -11.94 15.21
N ILE A 35 17.63 -12.43 15.96
CA ILE A 35 16.25 -11.94 15.92
C ILE A 35 16.21 -10.49 16.35
N GLU A 36 16.84 -10.13 17.47
CA GLU A 36 16.88 -8.75 17.98
C GLU A 36 17.52 -7.79 16.97
N LYS A 37 18.71 -8.11 16.44
CA LYS A 37 19.39 -7.28 15.45
C LYS A 37 18.58 -7.14 14.17
N SER A 38 17.93 -8.21 13.70
CA SER A 38 17.08 -8.18 12.52
C SER A 38 15.84 -7.32 12.74
N ALA A 39 15.22 -7.40 13.93
CA ALA A 39 14.08 -6.55 14.30
C ALA A 39 14.49 -5.07 14.34
N GLN A 40 15.63 -4.74 14.95
CA GLN A 40 16.16 -3.37 14.98
C GLN A 40 16.44 -2.85 13.56
N GLY A 41 17.07 -3.67 12.71
CA GLY A 41 17.33 -3.34 11.31
C GLY A 41 16.04 -3.09 10.52
N LEU A 42 15.04 -3.98 10.65
CA LEU A 42 13.73 -3.82 10.04
C LEU A 42 13.07 -2.51 10.45
N MET A 43 13.05 -2.20 11.75
CA MET A 43 12.45 -0.97 12.27
C MET A 43 13.18 0.29 11.79
N SER A 44 14.51 0.23 11.60
CA SER A 44 15.28 1.34 11.03
C SER A 44 14.98 1.52 9.55
N THR A 45 14.95 0.43 8.78
CA THR A 45 14.60 0.45 7.37
C THR A 45 13.20 1.05 7.14
N LEU A 46 12.19 0.60 7.91
CA LEU A 46 10.84 1.14 7.80
C LEU A 46 10.77 2.64 8.14
N ARG A 47 11.61 3.13 9.07
CA ARG A 47 11.73 4.56 9.34
C ARG A 47 12.39 5.30 8.18
N ASP A 48 13.46 4.76 7.63
CA ASP A 48 14.22 5.40 6.54
C ASP A 48 13.38 5.48 5.25
N PHE A 49 12.47 4.53 5.05
CA PHE A 49 11.44 4.58 3.99
C PHE A 49 10.20 5.41 4.35
N GLY A 50 10.18 6.09 5.50
CA GLY A 50 9.07 6.94 5.90
C GLY A 50 7.79 6.22 6.35
N VAL A 51 7.83 4.90 6.49
CA VAL A 51 6.70 4.09 7.01
C VAL A 51 6.52 4.31 8.51
N LEU A 52 7.62 4.53 9.23
CA LEU A 52 7.63 4.82 10.66
C LEU A 52 8.25 6.19 10.93
N GLN A 53 7.76 6.87 11.97
CA GLN A 53 8.34 8.10 12.53
C GLN A 53 8.79 7.88 13.96
N GLY A 54 9.81 8.62 14.39
CA GLY A 54 10.36 8.62 15.74
C GLY A 54 11.61 7.74 15.92
N LEU A 55 12.36 8.04 16.96
CA LEU A 55 13.62 7.33 17.29
C LEU A 55 13.38 6.15 18.24
N LYS A 56 12.87 6.42 19.42
CA LYS A 56 12.58 5.40 20.45
C LYS A 56 11.16 4.85 20.33
N ASN A 57 10.17 5.73 20.34
CA ASN A 57 8.78 5.37 20.12
C ASN A 57 8.46 5.59 18.66
N LYS A 58 8.35 4.49 17.92
CA LYS A 58 8.06 4.54 16.49
C LYS A 58 6.55 4.48 16.29
N ARG A 59 6.03 5.42 15.49
CA ARG A 59 4.62 5.49 15.11
C ARG A 59 4.49 5.25 13.63
N LEU A 60 3.39 4.63 13.22
CA LEU A 60 3.05 4.54 11.81
C LEU A 60 2.83 5.95 11.25
N THR A 61 3.51 6.26 10.18
CA THR A 61 3.22 7.44 9.38
C THR A 61 1.88 7.21 8.70
N PRO A 62 0.96 8.20 8.70
CA PRO A 62 -0.25 8.09 7.89
C PRO A 62 0.15 7.81 6.44
N ALA A 63 -0.35 6.71 5.89
CA ALA A 63 -0.12 6.39 4.50
C ALA A 63 -0.88 7.42 3.65
N TYR A 64 -0.15 8.25 2.93
CA TYR A 64 -0.70 9.19 1.98
C TYR A 64 -0.16 8.85 0.59
N LEU A 65 -1.01 8.27 -0.22
CA LEU A 65 -0.72 8.05 -1.63
C LEU A 65 -1.39 9.18 -2.42
N ARG A 66 -0.59 10.00 -3.09
CA ARG A 66 -1.09 11.06 -3.96
C ARG A 66 -1.90 10.46 -5.10
N VAL A 67 -2.93 11.15 -5.53
CA VAL A 67 -3.86 10.67 -6.57
C VAL A 67 -3.17 10.38 -7.90
N ASP A 68 -2.15 11.15 -8.27
CA ASP A 68 -1.34 10.94 -9.46
C ASP A 68 -0.59 9.60 -9.42
N ALA A 69 0.12 9.33 -8.32
CA ALA A 69 0.81 8.05 -8.09
C ALA A 69 -0.19 6.89 -7.98
N PHE A 70 -1.34 7.11 -7.32
CA PHE A 70 -2.42 6.14 -7.26
C PHE A 70 -2.92 5.75 -8.66
N CYS A 71 -3.19 6.73 -9.50
CA CYS A 71 -3.66 6.51 -10.87
C CYS A 71 -2.66 5.70 -11.71
N TYR A 72 -1.37 6.00 -11.59
CA TYR A 72 -0.32 5.24 -12.26
C TYR A 72 -0.32 3.76 -11.83
N ILE A 73 -0.39 3.51 -10.50
CA ILE A 73 -0.43 2.16 -9.94
C ILE A 73 -1.72 1.44 -10.36
N ALA A 74 -2.87 2.13 -10.27
CA ALA A 74 -4.17 1.59 -10.67
C ALA A 74 -4.20 1.18 -12.13
N TYR A 75 -3.61 1.99 -13.03
CA TYR A 75 -3.47 1.64 -14.43
C TYR A 75 -2.66 0.36 -14.62
N PHE A 76 -1.52 0.26 -13.95
CA PHE A 76 -0.67 -0.93 -14.02
C PHE A 76 -1.40 -2.19 -13.51
N LEU A 77 -2.07 -2.08 -12.36
CA LEU A 77 -2.85 -3.18 -11.79
C LEU A 77 -4.04 -3.57 -12.66
N SER A 78 -4.66 -2.63 -13.39
CA SER A 78 -5.79 -2.92 -14.28
C SER A 78 -5.43 -3.84 -15.44
N ARG A 79 -4.16 -3.88 -15.83
CA ARG A 79 -3.65 -4.81 -16.87
C ARG A 79 -3.60 -6.25 -16.38
N ILE A 80 -3.52 -6.44 -15.07
CA ILE A 80 -3.50 -7.76 -14.41
C ILE A 80 -4.89 -8.10 -13.88
N GLN A 81 -5.65 -7.09 -13.44
CA GLN A 81 -6.98 -7.20 -12.85
C GLN A 81 -8.03 -6.46 -13.71
N PRO A 82 -8.54 -7.07 -14.80
CA PRO A 82 -9.40 -6.37 -15.75
C PRO A 82 -10.80 -6.02 -15.20
N SER A 83 -11.20 -6.60 -14.07
CA SER A 83 -12.47 -6.29 -13.40
C SER A 83 -12.32 -5.10 -12.46
N GLY A 84 -13.14 -4.05 -12.63
CA GLY A 84 -13.14 -2.89 -11.74
C GLY A 84 -13.31 -3.24 -10.27
N LYS A 85 -14.21 -4.19 -9.95
CA LYS A 85 -14.37 -4.67 -8.59
C LYS A 85 -13.12 -5.35 -8.05
N ARG A 86 -12.48 -6.22 -8.83
CA ARG A 86 -11.24 -6.89 -8.41
C ARG A 86 -10.08 -5.91 -8.28
N LEU A 87 -10.04 -4.88 -9.11
CA LEU A 87 -9.05 -3.82 -9.02
C LEU A 87 -9.25 -3.02 -7.71
N LEU A 88 -10.48 -2.66 -7.38
CA LEU A 88 -10.82 -1.96 -6.14
C LEU A 88 -10.45 -2.80 -4.88
N GLU A 89 -10.74 -4.09 -4.90
CA GLU A 89 -10.50 -5.04 -3.79
C GLU A 89 -9.12 -5.72 -3.84
N SER A 90 -8.21 -5.22 -4.69
CA SER A 90 -6.89 -5.84 -4.89
C SER A 90 -6.04 -5.82 -3.63
N LYS A 91 -5.38 -6.95 -3.35
CA LYS A 91 -4.51 -7.10 -2.17
C LYS A 91 -3.25 -6.25 -2.27
N GLU A 92 -2.85 -5.87 -3.47
CA GLU A 92 -1.69 -5.03 -3.76
C GLU A 92 -1.80 -3.65 -3.11
N TRP A 93 -3.02 -3.14 -2.88
CA TRP A 93 -3.23 -1.89 -2.15
C TRP A 93 -2.74 -1.92 -0.70
N GLN A 94 -2.65 -3.13 -0.10
CA GLN A 94 -2.09 -3.29 1.24
C GLN A 94 -0.60 -2.94 1.32
N LEU A 95 0.13 -2.97 0.20
CA LEU A 95 1.53 -2.50 0.12
C LEU A 95 1.64 -1.00 0.42
N PHE A 96 0.56 -0.27 0.19
CA PHE A 96 0.44 1.17 0.45
C PHE A 96 -0.37 1.47 1.72
N PHE A 97 -0.68 0.46 2.53
CA PHE A 97 -1.52 0.55 3.73
C PHE A 97 -2.93 1.08 3.46
N LEU A 98 -3.44 0.88 2.25
CA LEU A 98 -4.77 1.29 1.85
C LEU A 98 -5.76 0.14 2.08
N GLU A 99 -6.83 0.42 2.82
CA GLU A 99 -8.02 -0.44 2.91
C GLU A 99 -8.98 -0.08 1.75
N THR A 100 -9.94 -0.96 1.45
CA THR A 100 -10.82 -0.82 0.29
C THR A 100 -11.56 0.51 0.23
N GLU A 101 -12.04 1.02 1.38
CA GLU A 101 -12.71 2.33 1.44
C GLU A 101 -11.77 3.48 1.05
N ALA A 102 -10.51 3.43 1.48
CA ALA A 102 -9.53 4.44 1.11
C ALA A 102 -9.18 4.37 -0.38
N VAL A 103 -9.11 3.17 -0.95
CA VAL A 103 -8.93 2.95 -2.39
C VAL A 103 -10.11 3.51 -3.18
N GLU A 104 -11.34 3.28 -2.72
CA GLU A 104 -12.54 3.82 -3.36
C GLU A 104 -12.56 5.35 -3.35
N HIS A 105 -12.21 5.97 -2.23
CA HIS A 105 -12.07 7.43 -2.15
C HIS A 105 -11.04 7.98 -3.17
N LEU A 106 -9.92 7.31 -3.35
CA LEU A 106 -8.92 7.70 -4.34
C LEU A 106 -9.42 7.53 -5.78
N PHE A 107 -10.24 6.50 -6.08
CA PHE A 107 -10.90 6.38 -7.38
C PHE A 107 -11.91 7.50 -7.63
N ILE A 108 -12.67 7.89 -6.61
CA ILE A 108 -13.63 9.02 -6.69
C ILE A 108 -12.86 10.32 -6.92
N GLU A 109 -11.78 10.58 -6.19
CA GLU A 109 -10.93 11.75 -6.37
C GLU A 109 -10.33 11.79 -7.77
N ALA A 110 -9.78 10.67 -8.25
CA ALA A 110 -9.24 10.55 -9.60
C ALA A 110 -10.30 10.81 -10.70
N HIS A 111 -11.54 10.37 -10.48
CA HIS A 111 -12.66 10.66 -11.38
C HIS A 111 -13.00 12.15 -11.38
N GLN A 112 -13.05 12.81 -10.22
CA GLN A 112 -13.30 14.25 -10.11
C GLN A 112 -12.24 15.10 -10.81
N LEU A 113 -11.00 14.62 -10.81
CA LEU A 113 -9.87 15.23 -11.54
C LEU A 113 -9.80 14.81 -13.01
N HIS A 114 -10.77 14.05 -13.50
CA HIS A 114 -10.81 13.54 -14.87
C HIS A 114 -9.58 12.69 -15.27
N LEU A 115 -8.92 12.08 -14.29
CA LEU A 115 -7.77 11.19 -14.54
C LEU A 115 -8.21 9.82 -15.01
N LEU A 116 -9.42 9.39 -14.63
CA LEU A 116 -10.07 8.16 -15.06
C LEU A 116 -11.59 8.29 -14.87
N ASP A 117 -12.36 7.35 -15.41
CA ASP A 117 -13.80 7.25 -15.13
C ASP A 117 -14.06 6.14 -14.10
N TYR A 118 -14.71 6.50 -12.99
CA TYR A 118 -15.14 5.59 -11.95
C TYR A 118 -16.66 5.62 -11.82
N HIS A 119 -17.29 4.46 -11.93
CA HIS A 119 -18.72 4.29 -11.73
C HIS A 119 -18.98 3.06 -10.86
N ALA A 120 -19.72 3.24 -9.78
CA ALA A 120 -20.17 2.17 -8.91
C ALA A 120 -21.69 2.17 -8.81
N ALA A 121 -22.32 1.01 -9.03
CA ALA A 121 -23.75 0.79 -8.90
C ALA A 121 -24.01 -0.57 -8.25
N GLY A 122 -24.32 -0.58 -6.96
CA GLY A 122 -24.45 -1.80 -6.18
C GLY A 122 -23.16 -2.63 -6.17
N SER A 123 -23.21 -3.84 -6.69
CA SER A 123 -22.02 -4.72 -6.76
C SER A 123 -21.18 -4.54 -8.03
N VAL A 124 -21.60 -3.67 -8.94
CA VAL A 124 -20.90 -3.43 -10.22
C VAL A 124 -20.01 -2.21 -10.08
N VAL A 125 -18.72 -2.40 -10.32
CA VAL A 125 -17.72 -1.32 -10.36
C VAL A 125 -17.10 -1.30 -11.76
N ARG A 126 -17.14 -0.13 -12.41
CA ARG A 126 -16.52 0.12 -13.70
C ARG A 126 -15.45 1.19 -13.53
N ILE A 127 -14.24 0.88 -13.98
CA ILE A 127 -13.09 1.78 -13.99
C ILE A 127 -12.56 1.81 -15.42
N VAL A 128 -12.47 3.00 -16.02
CA VAL A 128 -12.01 3.19 -17.39
C VAL A 128 -10.89 4.24 -17.39
N PHE A 129 -9.78 3.89 -17.98
CA PHE A 129 -8.65 4.79 -18.16
C PHE A 129 -8.74 5.46 -19.54
N PRO A 130 -8.37 6.74 -19.66
CA PRO A 130 -8.52 7.50 -20.89
C PRO A 130 -7.49 7.14 -21.99
N SER A 131 -6.55 6.25 -21.69
CA SER A 131 -5.45 5.87 -22.59
C SER A 131 -5.25 4.36 -22.60
N GLU A 132 -4.78 3.85 -23.74
CA GLU A 132 -4.46 2.43 -23.90
C GLU A 132 -2.99 2.09 -23.57
N SER A 133 -2.11 3.09 -23.60
CA SER A 133 -0.69 2.95 -23.23
C SER A 133 -0.36 3.68 -21.95
N ILE A 134 0.66 3.18 -21.23
CA ILE A 134 1.11 3.80 -19.97
C ILE A 134 1.78 5.15 -20.23
N GLU A 135 2.48 5.28 -21.35
CA GLU A 135 3.17 6.50 -21.76
C GLU A 135 2.18 7.64 -21.97
N GLU A 136 1.11 7.40 -22.73
CA GLU A 136 0.03 8.37 -22.93
C GLU A 136 -0.68 8.70 -21.62
N TYR A 137 -0.94 7.69 -20.78
CA TYR A 137 -1.62 7.92 -19.50
C TYR A 137 -0.77 8.76 -18.54
N VAL A 138 0.54 8.60 -18.52
CA VAL A 138 1.44 9.45 -17.76
C VAL A 138 1.32 10.92 -18.20
N HIS A 139 1.21 11.20 -19.49
CA HIS A 139 0.97 12.56 -19.98
C HIS A 139 -0.36 13.13 -19.45
N VAL A 140 -1.43 12.35 -19.50
CA VAL A 140 -2.74 12.75 -18.94
C VAL A 140 -2.63 13.07 -17.45
N ILE A 141 -1.92 12.24 -16.68
CA ILE A 141 -1.70 12.46 -15.24
C ILE A 141 -0.94 13.76 -15.00
N LEU A 142 0.15 13.99 -15.74
CA LEU A 142 1.00 15.18 -15.57
C LEU A 142 0.27 16.48 -15.94
N GLU A 143 -0.60 16.44 -16.93
CA GLU A 143 -1.37 17.61 -17.36
C GLU A 143 -2.53 17.96 -16.41
N ARG A 144 -3.14 16.99 -15.74
CA ARG A 144 -4.38 17.17 -15.00
C ARG A 144 -4.23 17.11 -13.47
N ALA A 145 -3.15 16.53 -12.96
CA ALA A 145 -2.89 16.41 -11.52
C ALA A 145 -2.25 17.67 -10.91
N HIS A 146 -2.01 18.72 -11.73
CA HIS A 146 -1.48 20.03 -11.35
C HIS A 146 -2.44 21.11 -11.82
#